data_4f8059f18c602ca4de4f8d927fee2d31
#
_entry.id   4f8059f18c602ca4de4f8d927fee2d31
#
_cell.length_a   1.000
_cell.length_b   1.000
_cell.length_c   1.000
_cell.angle_alpha   90.00
_cell.angle_beta   90.00
_cell.angle_gamma   90.00
#
_symmetry.space_group_name_H-M   'P 1'
#
loop_
_entity.id
_entity.type
_entity.pdbx_description
1 polymer ?
#
loop_
_entity_poly.entity_id
_entity_poly.type
_entity_poly.pdbx_seq_one_letter_code
_entity_poly.pdbx_strand_id
1 'polypeptide(L)'
;MSENVAASGELNISFTGRIAGWSARYRWLVLAGTLVVLVVAIFLNITVGVETTEVFGSDDSRHGQVLIEDRFEETVPLAELILFSNPSLDIDDPTFRATVESLVAELRNLEGVASVASYYDTGLESIVSEDRRVLMVRLVFEPGDSDELLEFVAPVVDSVNNANDRAAGDGFEIEQFGDTSVNKAFDDLILEDFEKVTKTALGGGLIIMVLVFGSVV
;
A
#
# COMPACT_ATOMS: atom_id res chain seq x y z
N MET A 1 16.84 26.04 -78.04
CA MET A 1 15.45 25.64 -77.74
C MET A 1 15.48 25.09 -76.35
N SER A 2 15.26 25.97 -75.40
CA SER A 2 15.47 25.77 -73.96
C SER A 2 14.12 25.79 -73.31
N GLU A 3 13.68 24.72 -72.79
CA GLU A 3 12.40 24.60 -72.09
C GLU A 3 12.65 24.62 -70.61
N ASN A 4 12.30 25.74 -69.97
CA ASN A 4 12.25 25.95 -68.56
C ASN A 4 11.07 25.13 -67.98
N VAL A 5 11.36 24.15 -67.12
CA VAL A 5 10.37 23.54 -66.23
C VAL A 5 10.59 24.10 -64.84
N ALA A 6 9.85 25.17 -64.53
CA ALA A 6 9.70 25.63 -63.18
C ALA A 6 8.75 24.70 -62.42
N ALA A 7 9.28 23.84 -61.61
CA ALA A 7 8.52 23.05 -60.65
C ALA A 7 8.17 23.92 -59.45
N SER A 8 6.97 24.49 -59.47
CA SER A 8 6.35 25.11 -58.27
C SER A 8 5.93 23.99 -57.30
N GLY A 9 6.84 23.61 -56.43
CA GLY A 9 6.52 22.76 -55.27
C GLY A 9 5.71 23.55 -54.25
N GLU A 10 4.40 23.49 -54.31
CA GLU A 10 3.54 23.90 -53.21
C GLU A 10 3.83 22.98 -52.04
N LEU A 11 4.54 23.53 -51.04
CA LEU A 11 4.72 22.88 -49.77
C LEU A 11 3.37 22.81 -49.05
N ASN A 12 2.69 21.69 -49.27
CA ASN A 12 1.48 21.34 -48.53
C ASN A 12 1.86 21.15 -47.06
N ILE A 13 1.80 22.25 -46.30
CA ILE A 13 2.13 22.22 -44.86
C ILE A 13 1.07 21.34 -44.21
N SER A 14 1.45 20.12 -43.85
CA SER A 14 0.57 19.17 -43.17
C SER A 14 -0.01 19.78 -41.89
N PHE A 15 -1.18 19.33 -41.47
CA PHE A 15 -1.86 19.79 -40.26
C PHE A 15 -0.91 19.79 -39.03
N THR A 16 -0.05 18.78 -38.92
CA THR A 16 1.01 18.69 -37.92
C THR A 16 2.05 19.80 -38.03
N GLY A 17 2.44 20.22 -39.23
CA GLY A 17 3.36 21.34 -39.41
C GLY A 17 2.80 22.69 -38.98
N ARG A 18 1.49 22.88 -39.15
CA ARG A 18 0.80 24.12 -38.68
C ARG A 18 0.70 24.16 -37.14
N ILE A 19 0.43 22.99 -36.50
CA ILE A 19 0.42 22.90 -35.04
C ILE A 19 1.83 23.12 -34.46
N ALA A 20 2.85 22.50 -35.07
CA ALA A 20 4.24 22.70 -34.64
C ALA A 20 4.70 24.16 -34.75
N GLY A 21 4.37 24.83 -35.85
CA GLY A 21 4.67 26.26 -36.01
C GLY A 21 3.93 27.17 -35.02
N TRP A 22 2.68 26.85 -34.72
CA TRP A 22 1.90 27.58 -33.71
C TRP A 22 2.47 27.36 -32.28
N SER A 23 2.80 26.11 -31.93
CA SER A 23 3.41 25.76 -30.62
C SER A 23 4.75 26.44 -30.42
N ALA A 24 5.60 26.51 -31.46
CA ALA A 24 6.89 27.21 -31.38
C ALA A 24 6.74 28.72 -31.18
N ARG A 25 5.73 29.34 -31.82
CA ARG A 25 5.46 30.77 -31.71
C ARG A 25 4.88 31.17 -30.34
N TYR A 26 4.07 30.29 -29.75
CA TYR A 26 3.38 30.52 -28.47
C TYR A 26 3.88 29.59 -27.37
N ARG A 27 5.18 29.27 -27.38
CA ARG A 27 5.81 28.31 -26.47
C ARG A 27 5.44 28.50 -25.00
N TRP A 28 5.39 29.76 -24.53
CA TRP A 28 5.01 30.07 -23.15
C TRP A 28 3.53 29.80 -22.85
N LEU A 29 2.64 30.05 -23.81
CA LEU A 29 1.22 29.75 -23.65
C LEU A 29 0.96 28.23 -23.68
N VAL A 30 1.67 27.48 -24.51
CA VAL A 30 1.59 26.01 -24.52
C VAL A 30 2.08 25.45 -23.20
N LEU A 31 3.21 25.95 -22.70
CA LEU A 31 3.78 25.53 -21.43
C LEU A 31 2.85 25.85 -20.24
N ALA A 32 2.29 27.05 -20.20
CA ALA A 32 1.33 27.44 -19.20
C ALA A 32 0.03 26.63 -19.29
N GLY A 33 -0.47 26.37 -20.49
CA GLY A 33 -1.63 25.51 -20.73
C GLY A 33 -1.42 24.08 -20.27
N THR A 34 -0.26 23.49 -20.56
CA THR A 34 0.11 22.14 -20.10
C THR A 34 0.20 22.11 -18.57
N LEU A 35 0.81 23.13 -17.94
CA LEU A 35 0.88 23.23 -16.49
C LEU A 35 -0.52 23.30 -15.86
N VAL A 36 -1.43 24.11 -16.42
CA VAL A 36 -2.82 24.22 -15.95
C VAL A 36 -3.53 22.86 -16.07
N VAL A 37 -3.39 22.17 -17.20
CA VAL A 37 -4.00 20.84 -17.40
C VAL A 37 -3.47 19.85 -16.37
N LEU A 38 -2.17 19.87 -16.10
CA LEU A 38 -1.53 19.01 -15.12
C LEU A 38 -2.03 19.28 -13.69
N VAL A 39 -2.12 20.56 -13.30
CA VAL A 39 -2.67 20.97 -12.00
C VAL A 39 -4.14 20.57 -11.86
N VAL A 40 -4.94 20.77 -12.92
CA VAL A 40 -6.35 20.34 -12.94
C VAL A 40 -6.47 18.84 -12.85
N ALA A 41 -5.62 18.07 -13.55
CA ALA A 41 -5.61 16.61 -13.49
C ALA A 41 -5.26 16.11 -12.08
N ILE A 42 -4.26 16.70 -11.43
CA ILE A 42 -3.90 16.38 -10.04
C ILE A 42 -5.05 16.74 -9.10
N PHE A 43 -5.64 17.92 -9.25
CA PHE A 43 -6.76 18.37 -8.43
C PHE A 43 -7.98 17.44 -8.57
N LEU A 44 -8.31 17.05 -9.81
CA LEU A 44 -9.39 16.10 -10.07
C LEU A 44 -9.09 14.72 -9.48
N ASN A 45 -7.85 14.26 -9.54
CA ASN A 45 -7.44 12.98 -8.95
C ASN A 45 -7.61 12.98 -7.41
N ILE A 46 -7.26 14.09 -6.77
CA ILE A 46 -7.43 14.25 -5.30
C ILE A 46 -8.91 14.39 -4.91
N THR A 47 -9.72 15.07 -5.72
CA THR A 47 -11.13 15.39 -5.36
C THR A 47 -12.12 14.30 -5.78
N VAL A 48 -11.83 13.55 -6.85
CA VAL A 48 -12.70 12.47 -7.35
C VAL A 48 -12.46 11.18 -6.56
N GLY A 49 -11.33 11.08 -5.84
CA GLY A 49 -10.91 9.83 -5.21
C GLY A 49 -10.93 8.72 -6.27
N VAL A 50 -9.83 8.11 -6.57
CA VAL A 50 -9.92 6.81 -7.24
C VAL A 50 -10.43 5.88 -6.16
N GLU A 51 -11.74 5.62 -6.15
CA GLU A 51 -12.21 4.43 -5.45
C GLU A 51 -11.43 3.29 -6.09
N THR A 52 -10.39 2.86 -5.43
CA THR A 52 -9.73 1.60 -5.73
C THR A 52 -10.82 0.57 -5.47
N THR A 53 -11.57 0.24 -6.52
CA THR A 53 -12.46 -0.92 -6.46
C THR A 53 -11.56 -2.05 -6.01
N GLU A 54 -11.83 -2.56 -4.81
CA GLU A 54 -11.12 -3.72 -4.28
C GLU A 54 -11.11 -4.80 -5.34
N VAL A 55 -9.94 -5.03 -5.95
CA VAL A 55 -9.77 -5.95 -7.09
C VAL A 55 -9.74 -7.41 -6.58
N PHE A 56 -10.14 -7.64 -5.33
CA PHE A 56 -10.26 -8.96 -4.76
C PHE A 56 -11.70 -9.47 -4.88
N GLY A 57 -11.93 -10.21 -5.95
CA GLY A 57 -13.11 -11.00 -6.13
C GLY A 57 -13.81 -10.74 -7.46
N SER A 58 -14.15 -11.84 -8.14
CA SER A 58 -15.18 -11.83 -9.17
C SER A 58 -16.49 -11.29 -8.56
N ASP A 59 -17.40 -10.77 -9.37
CA ASP A 59 -18.75 -10.36 -8.94
C ASP A 59 -19.43 -11.39 -8.02
N ASP A 60 -19.13 -12.67 -8.22
CA ASP A 60 -19.65 -13.79 -7.40
C ASP A 60 -19.10 -13.79 -5.98
N SER A 61 -17.82 -13.44 -5.77
CA SER A 61 -17.23 -13.37 -4.42
C SER A 61 -17.80 -12.20 -3.62
N ARG A 62 -17.99 -11.07 -4.27
CA ARG A 62 -18.61 -9.88 -3.67
C ARG A 62 -20.06 -10.13 -3.32
N HIS A 63 -20.81 -10.82 -4.18
CA HIS A 63 -22.18 -11.22 -3.91
C HIS A 63 -22.25 -12.21 -2.75
N GLY A 64 -21.28 -13.13 -2.64
CA GLY A 64 -21.14 -14.05 -1.52
C GLY A 64 -20.91 -13.31 -0.20
N GLN A 65 -20.03 -12.30 -0.20
CA GLN A 65 -19.71 -11.51 0.98
C GLN A 65 -20.93 -10.69 1.47
N VAL A 66 -21.62 -10.00 0.55
CA VAL A 66 -22.87 -9.29 0.86
C VAL A 66 -23.95 -10.23 1.44
N LEU A 67 -24.05 -11.46 0.92
CA LEU A 67 -25.00 -12.46 1.46
C LEU A 67 -24.62 -12.93 2.87
N ILE A 68 -23.33 -13.01 3.18
CA ILE A 68 -22.85 -13.37 4.52
C ILE A 68 -23.15 -12.22 5.48
N GLU A 69 -22.81 -10.99 5.13
CA GLU A 69 -23.08 -9.80 5.94
C GLU A 69 -24.59 -9.60 6.21
N ASP A 70 -25.44 -9.79 5.18
CA ASP A 70 -26.91 -9.61 5.29
C ASP A 70 -27.60 -10.74 6.07
N ARG A 71 -27.01 -11.94 6.09
CA ARG A 71 -27.64 -13.14 6.69
C ARG A 71 -27.16 -13.48 8.08
N PHE A 72 -25.93 -13.09 8.42
CA PHE A 72 -25.32 -13.52 9.67
C PHE A 72 -25.22 -12.41 10.71
N GLU A 73 -25.57 -11.15 10.37
CA GLU A 73 -25.49 -9.97 11.27
C GLU A 73 -24.17 -9.87 12.07
N GLU A 74 -23.24 -10.78 11.82
CA GLU A 74 -21.90 -10.80 12.43
C GLU A 74 -20.90 -10.31 11.39
N THR A 75 -20.43 -9.09 11.58
CA THR A 75 -19.14 -8.68 11.03
C THR A 75 -18.12 -9.63 11.61
N VAL A 76 -17.50 -10.47 10.77
CA VAL A 76 -16.40 -11.32 11.24
C VAL A 76 -15.31 -10.38 11.75
N PRO A 77 -15.03 -10.37 13.05
CA PRO A 77 -14.07 -9.42 13.57
C PRO A 77 -12.73 -9.69 12.94
N LEU A 78 -12.13 -8.66 12.35
CA LEU A 78 -10.82 -8.76 11.74
C LEU A 78 -9.80 -9.12 12.83
N ALA A 79 -9.11 -10.20 12.61
CA ALA A 79 -8.17 -10.74 13.57
C ALA A 79 -6.77 -10.82 12.97
N GLU A 80 -5.81 -10.43 13.77
CA GLU A 80 -4.38 -10.63 13.51
C GLU A 80 -3.87 -11.79 14.34
N LEU A 81 -2.97 -12.56 13.77
CA LEU A 81 -2.29 -13.65 14.41
C LEU A 81 -0.83 -13.27 14.62
N ILE A 82 -0.34 -13.41 15.84
CA ILE A 82 1.05 -13.13 16.19
C ILE A 82 1.68 -14.45 16.63
N LEU A 83 2.70 -14.89 15.91
CA LEU A 83 3.44 -16.10 16.20
C LEU A 83 4.71 -15.77 16.96
N PHE A 84 4.91 -16.49 18.06
CA PHE A 84 6.17 -16.51 18.80
C PHE A 84 6.84 -17.84 18.58
N SER A 85 8.06 -17.84 18.11
CA SER A 85 8.87 -19.04 17.99
C SER A 85 10.22 -18.88 18.69
N ASN A 86 10.73 -19.99 19.24
CA ASN A 86 12.09 -20.05 19.78
C ASN A 86 12.64 -21.48 19.60
N PRO A 87 13.81 -21.66 18.98
CA PRO A 87 14.36 -22.99 18.74
C PRO A 87 14.87 -23.71 20.01
N SER A 88 15.07 -22.97 21.09
CA SER A 88 15.72 -23.48 22.32
C SER A 88 14.80 -23.51 23.54
N LEU A 89 13.79 -22.63 23.58
CA LEU A 89 12.87 -22.49 24.70
C LEU A 89 11.49 -23.02 24.30
N ASP A 90 10.78 -23.62 25.22
CA ASP A 90 9.37 -23.99 25.06
C ASP A 90 8.45 -23.00 25.79
N ILE A 91 7.14 -23.14 25.60
CA ILE A 91 6.15 -22.24 26.20
C ILE A 91 6.05 -22.34 27.72
N ASP A 92 6.61 -23.39 28.34
CA ASP A 92 6.64 -23.59 29.78
C ASP A 92 7.86 -22.87 30.40
N ASP A 93 8.83 -22.42 29.58
CA ASP A 93 9.97 -21.64 30.03
C ASP A 93 9.55 -20.25 30.53
N PRO A 94 10.02 -19.81 31.71
CA PRO A 94 9.66 -18.49 32.24
C PRO A 94 10.05 -17.32 31.33
N THR A 95 11.13 -17.45 30.54
CA THR A 95 11.57 -16.41 29.60
C THR A 95 10.63 -16.32 28.43
N PHE A 96 10.22 -17.47 27.86
CA PHE A 96 9.24 -17.54 26.78
C PHE A 96 7.94 -16.90 27.21
N ARG A 97 7.44 -17.30 28.39
CA ARG A 97 6.21 -16.75 28.95
C ARG A 97 6.29 -15.24 29.16
N ALA A 98 7.38 -14.74 29.76
CA ALA A 98 7.56 -13.33 30.03
C ALA A 98 7.60 -12.48 28.74
N THR A 99 8.23 -13.00 27.69
CA THR A 99 8.28 -12.35 26.36
C THR A 99 6.88 -12.21 25.77
N VAL A 100 6.09 -13.28 25.79
CA VAL A 100 4.70 -13.25 25.29
C VAL A 100 3.82 -12.31 26.11
N GLU A 101 3.84 -12.46 27.44
CA GLU A 101 3.01 -11.63 28.34
C GLU A 101 3.35 -10.14 28.24
N SER A 102 4.63 -9.80 28.03
CA SER A 102 5.08 -8.42 27.82
C SER A 102 4.44 -7.79 26.56
N LEU A 103 4.52 -8.48 25.42
CA LEU A 103 3.93 -7.97 24.19
C LEU A 103 2.40 -7.96 24.25
N VAL A 104 1.77 -9.00 24.81
CA VAL A 104 0.31 -9.05 25.00
C VAL A 104 -0.18 -7.89 25.84
N ALA A 105 0.55 -7.54 26.91
CA ALA A 105 0.21 -6.38 27.75
C ALA A 105 0.35 -5.04 27.02
N GLU A 106 1.37 -4.91 26.17
CA GLU A 106 1.56 -3.73 25.30
C GLU A 106 0.39 -3.60 24.29
N LEU A 107 0.08 -4.67 23.57
CA LEU A 107 -0.97 -4.71 22.55
C LEU A 107 -2.37 -4.42 23.12
N ARG A 108 -2.69 -4.90 24.34
CA ARG A 108 -3.99 -4.63 25.00
C ARG A 108 -4.24 -3.17 25.31
N ASN A 109 -3.20 -2.35 25.35
CA ASN A 109 -3.30 -0.91 25.62
C ASN A 109 -3.35 -0.05 24.37
N LEU A 110 -3.26 -0.65 23.17
CA LEU A 110 -3.35 0.09 21.90
C LEU A 110 -4.80 0.43 21.59
N GLU A 111 -4.99 1.60 20.99
CA GLU A 111 -6.28 2.05 20.49
C GLU A 111 -6.75 1.13 19.36
N GLY A 112 -8.05 0.88 19.28
CA GLY A 112 -8.66 0.01 18.27
C GLY A 112 -8.48 -1.48 18.51
N VAL A 113 -7.81 -1.91 19.58
CA VAL A 113 -7.68 -3.32 19.95
C VAL A 113 -8.81 -3.74 20.89
N ALA A 114 -9.73 -4.56 20.40
CA ALA A 114 -10.84 -5.08 21.18
C ALA A 114 -10.42 -6.17 22.18
N SER A 115 -9.56 -7.09 21.75
CA SER A 115 -9.06 -8.17 22.60
C SER A 115 -7.76 -8.78 22.10
N VAL A 116 -6.97 -9.29 23.05
CA VAL A 116 -5.76 -10.10 22.75
C VAL A 116 -5.82 -11.34 23.64
N ALA A 117 -5.77 -12.52 23.03
CA ALA A 117 -5.86 -13.80 23.69
C ALA A 117 -4.62 -14.66 23.42
N SER A 118 -3.97 -15.14 24.48
CA SER A 118 -2.83 -16.04 24.44
C SER A 118 -3.18 -17.38 25.06
N TYR A 119 -2.26 -18.36 24.93
CA TYR A 119 -2.34 -19.63 25.63
C TYR A 119 -2.40 -19.45 27.15
N TYR A 120 -1.65 -18.51 27.68
CA TYR A 120 -1.57 -18.27 29.12
C TYR A 120 -2.87 -17.69 29.72
N ASP A 121 -3.73 -17.10 28.87
CA ASP A 121 -5.06 -16.65 29.29
C ASP A 121 -6.12 -17.76 29.16
N THR A 122 -6.02 -18.56 28.11
CA THR A 122 -7.11 -19.45 27.67
C THR A 122 -6.87 -20.92 27.96
N GLY A 123 -5.60 -21.35 28.04
CA GLY A 123 -5.21 -22.75 28.13
C GLY A 123 -5.52 -23.58 26.87
N LEU A 124 -5.74 -22.92 25.72
CA LEU A 124 -6.10 -23.60 24.46
C LEU A 124 -4.86 -24.21 23.82
N GLU A 125 -4.74 -25.54 23.87
CA GLU A 125 -3.62 -26.28 23.24
C GLU A 125 -3.62 -26.18 21.71
N SER A 126 -4.74 -25.84 21.08
CA SER A 126 -4.81 -25.71 19.61
C SER A 126 -4.02 -24.54 19.02
N ILE A 127 -3.60 -23.59 19.84
CA ILE A 127 -2.75 -22.44 19.45
C ILE A 127 -1.27 -22.64 19.80
N VAL A 128 -0.90 -23.85 20.19
CA VAL A 128 0.47 -24.25 20.51
C VAL A 128 0.91 -25.36 19.57
N SER A 129 2.15 -25.30 19.09
CA SER A 129 2.72 -26.37 18.26
C SER A 129 2.94 -27.66 19.06
N GLU A 130 3.01 -28.80 18.35
CA GLU A 130 3.23 -30.12 18.99
C GLU A 130 4.53 -30.19 19.81
N ASP A 131 5.58 -29.49 19.37
CA ASP A 131 6.87 -29.41 20.05
C ASP A 131 6.93 -28.33 21.14
N ARG A 132 5.81 -27.62 21.35
CA ARG A 132 5.62 -26.54 22.34
C ARG A 132 6.62 -25.38 22.19
N ARG A 133 7.16 -25.16 20.99
CA ARG A 133 8.13 -24.10 20.69
C ARG A 133 7.56 -22.94 19.90
N VAL A 134 6.33 -23.09 19.42
CA VAL A 134 5.60 -22.05 18.72
C VAL A 134 4.28 -21.79 19.43
N LEU A 135 4.00 -20.55 19.70
CA LEU A 135 2.75 -20.08 20.29
C LEU A 135 2.10 -19.05 19.39
N MET A 136 0.82 -19.18 19.15
CA MET A 136 0.01 -18.21 18.43
C MET A 136 -0.81 -17.37 19.40
N VAL A 137 -0.73 -16.05 19.26
CA VAL A 137 -1.57 -15.08 19.95
C VAL A 137 -2.55 -14.51 18.94
N ARG A 138 -3.81 -14.42 19.33
CA ARG A 138 -4.87 -13.83 18.51
C ARG A 138 -5.21 -12.43 19.02
N LEU A 139 -5.11 -11.44 18.14
CA LEU A 139 -5.55 -10.07 18.36
C LEU A 139 -6.80 -9.82 17.52
N VAL A 140 -7.78 -9.16 18.10
CA VAL A 140 -9.03 -8.76 17.41
C VAL A 140 -9.15 -7.25 17.52
N PHE A 141 -9.42 -6.60 16.39
CA PHE A 141 -9.69 -5.17 16.35
C PHE A 141 -11.14 -4.84 16.73
N GLU A 142 -11.36 -3.61 17.17
CA GLU A 142 -12.69 -3.04 17.25
C GLU A 142 -13.30 -2.94 15.84
N PRO A 143 -14.63 -3.06 15.71
CA PRO A 143 -15.28 -2.85 14.42
C PRO A 143 -15.01 -1.43 13.93
N GLY A 144 -14.54 -1.31 12.69
CA GLY A 144 -14.21 -0.05 12.04
C GLY A 144 -14.28 -0.18 10.53
N ASP A 145 -14.19 0.94 9.82
CA ASP A 145 -14.02 0.92 8.38
C ASP A 145 -12.57 0.60 7.99
N SER A 146 -12.32 0.44 6.68
CA SER A 146 -10.98 0.05 6.18
C SER A 146 -9.90 1.06 6.55
N ASP A 147 -10.21 2.35 6.56
CA ASP A 147 -9.23 3.41 6.86
C ASP A 147 -8.89 3.43 8.36
N GLU A 148 -9.90 3.29 9.23
CA GLU A 148 -9.71 3.17 10.68
C GLU A 148 -8.90 1.91 11.03
N LEU A 149 -9.17 0.79 10.38
CA LEU A 149 -8.43 -0.46 10.61
C LEU A 149 -6.95 -0.36 10.18
N LEU A 150 -6.66 0.34 9.08
CA LEU A 150 -5.28 0.62 8.68
C LEU A 150 -4.55 1.52 9.69
N GLU A 151 -5.26 2.46 10.31
CA GLU A 151 -4.72 3.30 11.38
C GLU A 151 -4.44 2.47 12.66
N PHE A 152 -5.35 1.57 13.04
CA PHE A 152 -5.18 0.71 14.22
C PHE A 152 -4.10 -0.35 14.05
N VAL A 153 -3.90 -0.89 12.85
CA VAL A 153 -2.89 -1.94 12.61
C VAL A 153 -1.46 -1.40 12.64
N ALA A 154 -1.24 -0.14 12.28
CA ALA A 154 0.10 0.43 12.21
C ALA A 154 0.85 0.34 13.57
N PRO A 155 0.31 0.81 14.71
CA PRO A 155 0.97 0.68 16.00
C PRO A 155 1.10 -0.79 16.46
N VAL A 156 0.23 -1.70 16.03
CA VAL A 156 0.35 -3.14 16.31
C VAL A 156 1.58 -3.70 15.60
N VAL A 157 1.74 -3.42 14.30
CA VAL A 157 2.91 -3.84 13.51
C VAL A 157 4.20 -3.30 14.12
N ASP A 158 4.22 -2.03 14.53
CA ASP A 158 5.39 -1.41 15.17
C ASP A 158 5.72 -2.08 16.50
N SER A 159 4.72 -2.38 17.34
CA SER A 159 4.92 -3.06 18.62
C SER A 159 5.47 -4.48 18.43
N VAL A 160 4.95 -5.23 17.44
CA VAL A 160 5.44 -6.58 17.11
C VAL A 160 6.89 -6.53 16.61
N ASN A 161 7.20 -5.63 15.67
CA ASN A 161 8.56 -5.46 15.16
C ASN A 161 9.55 -5.08 16.28
N ASN A 162 9.18 -4.12 17.12
CA ASN A 162 10.00 -3.72 18.26
C ASN A 162 10.20 -4.86 19.28
N ALA A 163 9.18 -5.69 19.50
CA ALA A 163 9.29 -6.86 20.36
C ALA A 163 10.21 -7.92 19.77
N ASN A 164 10.09 -8.17 18.45
CA ASN A 164 10.98 -9.07 17.73
C ASN A 164 12.45 -8.63 17.84
N ASP A 165 12.74 -7.34 17.60
CA ASP A 165 14.09 -6.79 17.69
C ASP A 165 14.66 -6.91 19.11
N ARG A 166 13.84 -6.66 20.14
CA ARG A 166 14.25 -6.80 21.55
C ARG A 166 14.56 -8.24 21.94
N ALA A 167 13.78 -9.19 21.40
CA ALA A 167 13.87 -10.61 21.78
C ALA A 167 14.77 -11.45 20.87
N ALA A 168 15.21 -10.90 19.72
CA ALA A 168 16.08 -11.58 18.76
C ALA A 168 17.39 -12.08 19.38
N GLY A 169 17.97 -11.34 20.35
CA GLY A 169 19.17 -11.72 21.07
C GLY A 169 19.00 -13.01 21.92
N ASP A 170 17.79 -13.33 22.34
CA ASP A 170 17.41 -14.52 23.09
C ASP A 170 16.88 -15.64 22.18
N GLY A 171 16.98 -15.48 20.86
CA GLY A 171 16.62 -16.47 19.85
C GLY A 171 15.12 -16.51 19.53
N PHE A 172 14.36 -15.50 19.87
CA PHE A 172 12.97 -15.40 19.47
C PHE A 172 12.84 -14.89 18.04
N GLU A 173 11.82 -15.38 17.36
CA GLU A 173 11.28 -14.88 16.12
C GLU A 173 9.79 -14.61 16.35
N ILE A 174 9.38 -13.33 16.20
CA ILE A 174 8.02 -12.88 16.44
C ILE A 174 7.48 -12.30 15.13
N GLU A 175 6.47 -12.94 14.58
CA GLU A 175 5.89 -12.58 13.28
C GLU A 175 4.39 -12.28 13.44
N GLN A 176 3.89 -11.37 12.60
CA GLN A 176 2.47 -11.04 12.53
C GLN A 176 1.91 -11.39 11.16
N PHE A 177 0.69 -11.92 11.16
CA PHE A 177 -0.06 -12.24 9.96
C PHE A 177 -1.55 -11.98 10.17
N GLY A 178 -2.17 -11.28 9.22
CA GLY A 178 -3.61 -11.04 9.19
C GLY A 178 -4.01 -10.19 7.99
N ASP A 179 -5.30 -10.10 7.73
CA ASP A 179 -5.80 -9.39 6.55
C ASP A 179 -5.43 -7.89 6.59
N THR A 180 -5.50 -7.26 7.77
CA THR A 180 -5.23 -5.83 7.91
C THR A 180 -3.74 -5.53 7.78
N SER A 181 -2.87 -6.33 8.42
CA SER A 181 -1.41 -6.15 8.31
C SER A 181 -0.90 -6.44 6.90
N VAL A 182 -1.46 -7.42 6.21
CA VAL A 182 -1.14 -7.73 4.81
C VAL A 182 -1.57 -6.59 3.90
N ASN A 183 -2.80 -6.05 4.04
CA ASN A 183 -3.27 -4.91 3.26
C ASN A 183 -2.36 -3.69 3.48
N LYS A 184 -2.02 -3.39 4.74
CA LYS A 184 -1.06 -2.32 5.05
C LYS A 184 0.28 -2.51 4.37
N ALA A 185 0.84 -3.73 4.39
CA ALA A 185 2.11 -4.01 3.74
C ALA A 185 2.04 -3.85 2.22
N PHE A 186 0.90 -4.18 1.60
CA PHE A 186 0.66 -3.93 0.18
C PHE A 186 0.57 -2.44 -0.13
N ASP A 187 -0.16 -1.68 0.68
CA ASP A 187 -0.29 -0.23 0.50
C ASP A 187 1.06 0.47 0.63
N ASP A 188 1.86 0.12 1.63
CA ASP A 188 3.20 0.67 1.83
C ASP A 188 4.12 0.35 0.63
N LEU A 189 4.07 -0.88 0.09
CA LEU A 189 4.82 -1.29 -1.10
C LEU A 189 4.38 -0.51 -2.35
N ILE A 190 3.08 -0.39 -2.58
CA ILE A 190 2.53 0.34 -3.72
C ILE A 190 2.91 1.82 -3.64
N LEU A 191 2.80 2.44 -2.48
CA LEU A 191 3.16 3.85 -2.28
C LEU A 191 4.65 4.08 -2.50
N GLU A 192 5.53 3.21 -1.98
CA GLU A 192 6.97 3.30 -2.17
C GLU A 192 7.36 3.17 -3.65
N ASP A 193 6.80 2.20 -4.36
CA ASP A 193 7.08 1.99 -5.78
C ASP A 193 6.50 3.11 -6.63
N PHE A 194 5.29 3.61 -6.30
CA PHE A 194 4.68 4.73 -7.00
C PHE A 194 5.48 6.02 -6.81
N GLU A 195 6.01 6.27 -5.63
CA GLU A 195 6.89 7.42 -5.35
C GLU A 195 8.18 7.35 -6.17
N LYS A 196 8.82 6.18 -6.23
CA LYS A 196 10.05 5.95 -7.04
C LYS A 196 9.78 6.16 -8.54
N VAL A 197 8.71 5.55 -9.05
CA VAL A 197 8.31 5.67 -10.46
C VAL A 197 7.96 7.11 -10.80
N THR A 198 7.20 7.79 -9.95
CA THR A 198 6.79 9.19 -10.17
C THR A 198 7.99 10.13 -10.17
N LYS A 199 8.90 10.01 -9.22
CA LYS A 199 10.14 10.80 -9.19
C LYS A 199 11.00 10.58 -10.45
N THR A 200 11.13 9.32 -10.89
CA THR A 200 11.91 8.96 -12.08
C THR A 200 11.23 9.45 -13.36
N ALA A 201 9.92 9.27 -13.48
CA ALA A 201 9.15 9.68 -14.67
C ALA A 201 9.10 11.21 -14.81
N LEU A 202 8.87 11.95 -13.71
CA LEU A 202 8.89 13.41 -13.71
C LEU A 202 10.29 13.95 -14.04
N GLY A 203 11.33 13.42 -13.40
CA GLY A 203 12.71 13.82 -13.65
C GLY A 203 13.14 13.52 -15.10
N GLY A 204 12.89 12.30 -15.58
CA GLY A 204 13.18 11.90 -16.94
C GLY A 204 12.37 12.68 -17.98
N GLY A 205 11.08 12.87 -17.75
CA GLY A 205 10.20 13.65 -18.63
C GLY A 205 10.63 15.12 -18.74
N LEU A 206 11.04 15.72 -17.62
CA LEU A 206 11.54 17.10 -17.60
C LEU A 206 12.86 17.24 -18.37
N ILE A 207 13.78 16.27 -18.23
CA ILE A 207 15.03 16.23 -18.99
C ILE A 207 14.75 16.11 -20.49
N ILE A 208 13.87 15.18 -20.90
CA ILE A 208 13.49 14.99 -22.28
C ILE A 208 12.82 16.27 -22.83
N MET A 209 11.95 16.91 -22.06
CA MET A 209 11.30 18.15 -22.43
C MET A 209 12.34 19.27 -22.66
N VAL A 210 13.30 19.41 -21.78
CA VAL A 210 14.39 20.39 -21.93
C VAL A 210 15.26 20.09 -23.16
N LEU A 211 15.62 18.81 -23.40
CA LEU A 211 16.43 18.41 -24.54
C LEU A 211 15.70 18.61 -25.86
N VAL A 212 14.41 18.26 -25.93
CA VAL A 212 13.63 18.37 -27.17
C VAL A 212 13.23 19.81 -27.47
N PHE A 213 12.81 20.58 -26.47
CA PHE A 213 12.37 21.96 -26.65
C PHE A 213 13.47 22.99 -26.41
N GLY A 214 14.48 22.71 -25.59
CA GLY A 214 15.62 23.60 -25.35
C GLY A 214 16.63 23.65 -26.50
N SER A 215 16.64 22.66 -27.39
CA SER A 215 17.53 22.65 -28.56
C SER A 215 17.00 23.49 -29.77
N VAL A 216 15.86 24.17 -29.62
CA VAL A 216 15.23 25.00 -30.65
C VAL A 216 15.45 26.50 -30.39
N VAL A 217 16.37 26.87 -29.49
CA VAL A 217 16.79 28.27 -29.27
C VAL A 217 18.17 28.52 -29.83
#